data_e35a197ddc1373b3d44277b89900eea2
#
_entry.id   e35a197ddc1373b3d44277b89900eea2
#
_cell.length_a   1.000
_cell.length_b   1.000
_cell.length_c   1.000
_cell.angle_alpha   90.00
_cell.angle_beta   90.00
_cell.angle_gamma   90.00
#
_symmetry.space_group_name_H-M   'P 1'
#
loop_
_entity.id
_entity.type
_entity.pdbx_description
1 polymer ?
#
loop_
_entity_poly.entity_id
_entity_poly.type
_entity_poly.pdbx_seq_one_letter_code
_entity_poly.pdbx_strand_id
1 'polypeptide(L)'
;MIVEMNKITLKEIRFKKLKGLSNVTIKFSKPLTAIMGVNGSGKTTVIHALACLYNPDGNGENHIFPEFFTPNTDASWSGSELEAVNEIIGTDGVPTLLPPKKYYKSFDRWAPRYQTRPKRNVYYIGIETCLPDIEKKNQTTRISYVSQCQTSSIARKTIQGAAGILNKNYTALMDNCYKGTHFPGVELSDGLKYSSLSMGSGEQRTIKILEKVTCAEKYSLILVDELDLLLHVSAFRKLVKELNRIAAEKKLQIVFTTHSLEILSMSEYIGIQYIENVKTPTGSVNSFVYDRLSEELIYNMSGECNKPVKIYVEDSLAKDIVREIVRDLQMTLLTEICKFGAIENAFTLAAS
;
A
#
# COMPACT_ATOMS: atom_id res chain seq x y z
N MET A 1 -7.09 27.78 -24.20
CA MET A 1 -7.20 26.36 -24.60
C MET A 1 -7.09 25.56 -23.28
N ILE A 2 -8.23 25.10 -22.79
CA ILE A 2 -8.30 24.28 -21.56
C ILE A 2 -7.64 22.95 -21.91
N VAL A 3 -6.47 22.68 -21.38
CA VAL A 3 -5.82 21.37 -21.49
C VAL A 3 -6.74 20.39 -20.76
N GLU A 4 -7.45 19.55 -21.52
CA GLU A 4 -8.25 18.48 -20.93
C GLU A 4 -7.33 17.58 -20.11
N MET A 5 -7.56 17.54 -18.80
CA MET A 5 -6.88 16.59 -17.93
C MET A 5 -7.17 15.18 -18.41
N ASN A 6 -6.15 14.48 -18.86
CA ASN A 6 -6.27 13.09 -19.26
C ASN A 6 -6.79 12.25 -18.08
N LYS A 7 -8.02 11.77 -18.21
CA LYS A 7 -8.70 10.92 -17.20
C LYS A 7 -8.14 9.51 -17.28
N ILE A 8 -6.86 9.36 -16.87
CA ILE A 8 -6.13 8.10 -16.92
C ILE A 8 -6.30 7.34 -15.61
N THR A 9 -6.60 6.03 -15.72
CA THR A 9 -6.66 5.09 -14.61
C THR A 9 -5.77 3.89 -14.91
N LEU A 10 -4.93 3.48 -13.96
CA LEU A 10 -4.14 2.26 -14.07
C LEU A 10 -5.04 1.05 -13.82
N LYS A 11 -5.08 0.09 -14.74
CA LYS A 11 -5.86 -1.14 -14.61
C LYS A 11 -5.00 -2.33 -14.19
N GLU A 12 -3.76 -2.36 -14.67
CA GLU A 12 -2.90 -3.51 -14.44
C GLU A 12 -1.43 -3.10 -14.56
N ILE A 13 -0.58 -3.74 -13.75
CA ILE A 13 0.87 -3.72 -13.90
C ILE A 13 1.39 -5.15 -13.92
N ARG A 14 2.25 -5.45 -14.89
CA ARG A 14 2.89 -6.75 -15.08
C ARG A 14 4.38 -6.59 -14.86
N PHE A 15 4.93 -7.27 -13.87
CA PHE A 15 6.37 -7.34 -13.63
C PHE A 15 6.90 -8.60 -14.30
N LYS A 16 7.68 -8.46 -15.36
CA LYS A 16 8.45 -9.58 -15.90
C LYS A 16 9.64 -9.85 -14.98
N LYS A 17 10.34 -8.79 -14.59
CA LYS A 17 11.43 -8.86 -13.61
C LYS A 17 11.70 -7.48 -13.01
N LEU A 18 11.61 -7.36 -11.69
CA LEU A 18 12.08 -6.18 -10.95
C LEU A 18 12.36 -6.56 -9.48
N LYS A 19 13.61 -6.44 -9.03
CA LYS A 19 14.01 -6.92 -7.69
C LYS A 19 13.62 -8.40 -7.50
N GLY A 20 12.88 -8.66 -6.40
CA GLY A 20 12.33 -9.99 -6.08
C GLY A 20 11.02 -10.33 -6.80
N LEU A 21 10.46 -9.43 -7.60
CA LEU A 21 9.24 -9.69 -8.36
C LEU A 21 9.58 -10.31 -9.71
N SER A 22 8.95 -11.44 -10.03
CA SER A 22 9.16 -12.17 -11.28
C SER A 22 7.84 -12.76 -11.79
N ASN A 23 7.50 -12.46 -13.06
CA ASN A 23 6.31 -12.95 -13.76
C ASN A 23 5.00 -12.75 -12.99
N VAL A 24 4.80 -11.55 -12.41
CA VAL A 24 3.66 -11.26 -11.56
C VAL A 24 2.82 -10.12 -12.14
N THR A 25 1.50 -10.26 -12.00
CA THR A 25 0.52 -9.29 -12.46
C THR A 25 -0.33 -8.81 -11.30
N ILE A 26 -0.45 -7.49 -11.15
CA ILE A 26 -1.28 -6.83 -10.14
C ILE A 26 -2.38 -6.07 -10.85
N LYS A 27 -3.64 -6.28 -10.45
CA LYS A 27 -4.83 -5.67 -11.03
C LYS A 27 -5.44 -4.64 -10.09
N PHE A 28 -5.93 -3.56 -10.67
CA PHE A 28 -6.55 -2.44 -9.95
C PHE A 28 -8.01 -2.30 -10.37
N SER A 29 -8.88 -3.07 -9.72
CA SER A 29 -10.33 -3.12 -10.03
C SER A 29 -11.15 -2.08 -9.28
N LYS A 30 -10.62 -1.55 -8.16
CA LYS A 30 -11.30 -0.60 -7.28
C LYS A 30 -10.48 0.69 -7.11
N PRO A 31 -11.10 1.82 -6.73
CA PRO A 31 -10.39 3.07 -6.47
C PRO A 31 -9.30 2.93 -5.39
N LEU A 32 -9.55 2.13 -4.35
CA LEU A 32 -8.58 1.78 -3.34
C LEU A 32 -8.06 0.36 -3.59
N THR A 33 -6.74 0.19 -3.56
CA THR A 33 -6.10 -1.14 -3.64
C THR A 33 -5.07 -1.28 -2.53
N ALA A 34 -5.21 -2.32 -1.72
CA ALA A 34 -4.26 -2.74 -0.71
C ALA A 34 -3.31 -3.79 -1.29
N ILE A 35 -2.01 -3.52 -1.24
CA ILE A 35 -0.96 -4.49 -1.54
C ILE A 35 -0.51 -5.11 -0.22
N MET A 36 -0.73 -6.41 -0.08
CA MET A 36 -0.41 -7.18 1.12
C MET A 36 0.65 -8.22 0.85
N GLY A 37 1.20 -8.81 1.88
CA GLY A 37 2.21 -9.87 1.80
C GLY A 37 3.19 -9.82 2.97
N VAL A 38 3.97 -10.87 3.15
CA VAL A 38 5.01 -10.94 4.19
C VAL A 38 6.15 -9.95 3.92
N ASN A 39 7.02 -9.75 4.91
CA ASN A 39 8.21 -8.92 4.74
C ASN A 39 9.08 -9.47 3.60
N GLY A 40 9.56 -8.55 2.74
CA GLY A 40 10.39 -8.95 1.58
C GLY A 40 9.60 -9.46 0.37
N SER A 41 8.25 -9.51 0.40
CA SER A 41 7.44 -9.95 -0.75
C SER A 41 7.45 -9.00 -1.96
N GLY A 42 7.93 -7.76 -1.79
CA GLY A 42 8.03 -6.79 -2.88
C GLY A 42 6.97 -5.68 -2.86
N LYS A 43 6.17 -5.56 -1.80
CA LYS A 43 5.13 -4.50 -1.66
C LYS A 43 5.64 -3.09 -1.96
N THR A 44 6.69 -2.67 -1.25
CA THR A 44 7.34 -1.36 -1.47
C THR A 44 7.93 -1.25 -2.88
N THR A 45 8.44 -2.36 -3.46
CA THR A 45 8.92 -2.37 -4.86
C THR A 45 7.79 -2.04 -5.84
N VAL A 46 6.58 -2.55 -5.60
CA VAL A 46 5.40 -2.20 -6.40
C VAL A 46 5.09 -0.72 -6.28
N ILE A 47 5.00 -0.17 -5.07
CA ILE A 47 4.72 1.26 -4.83
C ILE A 47 5.75 2.15 -5.53
N HIS A 48 7.04 1.85 -5.40
CA HIS A 48 8.12 2.59 -6.04
C HIS A 48 8.05 2.53 -7.58
N ALA A 49 7.72 1.36 -8.14
CA ALA A 49 7.53 1.24 -9.58
C ALA A 49 6.33 2.07 -10.06
N LEU A 50 5.20 2.03 -9.33
CA LEU A 50 4.00 2.82 -9.64
C LEU A 50 4.29 4.32 -9.63
N ALA A 51 5.11 4.81 -8.69
CA ALA A 51 5.50 6.22 -8.61
C ALA A 51 6.20 6.71 -9.89
N CYS A 52 6.90 5.83 -10.58
CA CYS A 52 7.71 6.16 -11.75
C CYS A 52 6.97 6.04 -13.10
N LEU A 53 5.70 5.60 -13.13
CA LEU A 53 5.00 5.30 -14.39
C LEU A 53 4.57 6.54 -15.17
N TYR A 54 4.39 7.67 -14.51
CA TYR A 54 3.76 8.85 -15.09
C TYR A 54 4.68 10.06 -15.10
N ASN A 55 4.37 10.99 -15.99
CA ASN A 55 4.93 12.32 -15.99
C ASN A 55 3.86 13.29 -15.43
N PRO A 56 4.17 14.12 -14.42
CA PRO A 56 3.17 14.99 -13.82
C PRO A 56 2.57 15.97 -14.80
N ASP A 57 1.33 16.33 -14.54
CA ASP A 57 0.57 17.35 -15.29
C ASP A 57 0.04 18.36 -14.27
N GLY A 58 0.87 19.35 -13.92
CA GLY A 58 0.60 20.32 -12.87
C GLY A 58 1.41 20.10 -11.61
N ASN A 59 0.76 19.97 -10.44
CA ASN A 59 1.42 19.94 -9.12
C ASN A 59 1.85 18.56 -8.65
N GLY A 60 1.74 17.53 -9.50
CA GLY A 60 2.16 16.17 -9.16
C GLY A 60 3.68 16.04 -8.97
N GLU A 61 4.08 15.02 -8.23
CA GLU A 61 5.49 14.71 -8.00
C GLU A 61 6.08 13.97 -9.21
N ASN A 62 7.30 14.31 -9.59
CA ASN A 62 7.98 13.68 -10.72
C ASN A 62 9.04 12.70 -10.21
N HIS A 63 8.64 11.46 -10.00
CA HIS A 63 9.55 10.40 -9.60
C HIS A 63 10.16 9.69 -10.81
N ILE A 64 11.41 9.29 -10.67
CA ILE A 64 12.16 8.57 -11.71
C ILE A 64 12.72 7.26 -11.15
N PHE A 65 12.83 6.23 -12.00
CA PHE A 65 13.29 4.91 -11.55
C PHE A 65 14.64 4.91 -10.81
N PRO A 66 15.68 5.68 -11.20
CA PRO A 66 16.94 5.74 -10.46
C PRO A 66 16.81 6.26 -9.02
N GLU A 67 15.76 7.01 -8.68
CA GLU A 67 15.50 7.49 -7.33
C GLU A 67 15.26 6.33 -6.36
N PHE A 68 14.48 5.32 -6.77
CA PHE A 68 14.15 4.15 -5.96
C PHE A 68 14.98 2.90 -6.30
N PHE A 69 15.53 2.87 -7.50
CA PHE A 69 16.33 1.76 -8.05
C PHE A 69 17.72 2.28 -8.45
N THR A 70 18.39 2.95 -7.50
CA THR A 70 19.75 3.46 -7.69
C THR A 70 20.70 2.28 -7.92
N PRO A 71 21.46 2.25 -9.04
CA PRO A 71 22.48 1.26 -9.24
C PRO A 71 23.55 1.31 -8.14
N ASN A 72 23.97 0.14 -7.68
CA ASN A 72 25.00 -0.01 -6.67
C ASN A 72 25.82 -1.26 -6.93
N THR A 73 26.81 -1.55 -6.05
CA THR A 73 27.70 -2.70 -6.17
C THR A 73 26.96 -4.03 -6.29
N ASP A 74 25.83 -4.17 -5.56
CA ASP A 74 25.08 -5.42 -5.48
C ASP A 74 24.03 -5.54 -6.60
N ALA A 75 23.59 -4.42 -7.18
CA ALA A 75 22.48 -4.40 -8.13
C ALA A 75 22.62 -3.28 -9.18
N SER A 76 22.81 -3.67 -10.42
CA SER A 76 22.77 -2.75 -11.57
C SER A 76 21.35 -2.47 -12.05
N TRP A 77 20.39 -3.32 -11.66
CA TRP A 77 18.98 -3.34 -12.13
C TRP A 77 18.84 -3.59 -13.64
N SER A 78 19.91 -3.94 -14.35
CA SER A 78 19.87 -4.31 -15.77
C SER A 78 19.00 -5.53 -15.99
N GLY A 79 18.23 -5.56 -17.09
CA GLY A 79 17.26 -6.60 -17.37
C GLY A 79 15.94 -6.49 -16.60
N SER A 80 15.74 -5.41 -15.82
CA SER A 80 14.41 -5.10 -15.24
C SER A 80 13.42 -4.76 -16.35
N GLU A 81 12.20 -5.31 -16.25
CA GLU A 81 11.15 -5.08 -17.24
C GLU A 81 9.78 -5.18 -16.56
N LEU A 82 8.92 -4.20 -16.86
CA LEU A 82 7.52 -4.16 -16.43
C LEU A 82 6.63 -3.50 -17.49
N GLU A 83 5.34 -3.80 -17.47
CA GLU A 83 4.34 -3.22 -18.38
C GLU A 83 3.16 -2.68 -17.58
N ALA A 84 2.66 -1.51 -17.96
CA ALA A 84 1.48 -0.89 -17.35
C ALA A 84 0.35 -0.79 -18.37
N VAL A 85 -0.85 -1.24 -17.99
CA VAL A 85 -2.08 -1.11 -18.78
C VAL A 85 -2.93 -0.03 -18.17
N ASN A 86 -3.20 1.00 -18.95
CA ASN A 86 -4.01 2.14 -18.56
C ASN A 86 -5.35 2.15 -19.31
N GLU A 87 -6.35 2.73 -18.66
CA GLU A 87 -7.62 3.10 -19.26
C GLU A 87 -7.72 4.62 -19.32
N ILE A 88 -8.20 5.15 -20.40
CA ILE A 88 -8.49 6.57 -20.59
C ILE A 88 -9.99 6.76 -20.80
N ILE A 89 -10.55 7.80 -20.20
CA ILE A 89 -11.91 8.23 -20.50
C ILE A 89 -11.81 9.44 -21.42
N GLY A 90 -12.20 9.25 -22.68
CA GLY A 90 -12.22 10.29 -23.69
C GLY A 90 -13.29 11.38 -23.45
N THR A 91 -13.39 12.32 -24.36
CA THR A 91 -14.39 13.39 -24.33
C THR A 91 -15.82 12.87 -24.51
N ASP A 92 -15.97 11.73 -25.16
CA ASP A 92 -17.22 10.97 -25.32
C ASP A 92 -17.67 10.25 -24.05
N GLY A 93 -16.84 10.25 -23.00
CA GLY A 93 -17.11 9.57 -21.74
C GLY A 93 -16.92 8.04 -21.78
N VAL A 94 -16.48 7.48 -22.91
CA VAL A 94 -16.29 6.03 -23.06
C VAL A 94 -14.91 5.60 -22.56
N PRO A 95 -14.83 4.65 -21.61
CA PRO A 95 -13.56 4.11 -21.19
C PRO A 95 -12.89 3.28 -22.30
N THR A 96 -11.63 3.56 -22.59
CA THR A 96 -10.85 2.86 -23.61
C THR A 96 -9.54 2.37 -23.01
N LEU A 97 -9.24 1.09 -23.13
CA LEU A 97 -7.96 0.51 -22.73
C LEU A 97 -6.87 0.93 -23.72
N LEU A 98 -5.79 1.47 -23.19
CA LEU A 98 -4.59 1.76 -23.97
C LEU A 98 -3.71 0.51 -24.12
N PRO A 99 -2.93 0.42 -25.22
CA PRO A 99 -1.92 -0.62 -25.33
C PRO A 99 -0.96 -0.63 -24.13
N PRO A 100 -0.48 -1.80 -23.70
CA PRO A 100 0.47 -1.91 -22.61
C PRO A 100 1.69 -1.03 -22.84
N LYS A 101 2.00 -0.17 -21.88
CA LYS A 101 3.23 0.65 -21.90
C LYS A 101 4.34 -0.10 -21.23
N LYS A 102 5.41 -0.40 -21.97
CA LYS A 102 6.56 -1.11 -21.49
C LYS A 102 7.58 -0.16 -20.86
N TYR A 103 8.12 -0.54 -19.70
CA TYR A 103 9.22 0.12 -18.99
C TYR A 103 10.31 -0.92 -18.76
N TYR A 104 11.55 -0.57 -19.09
CA TYR A 104 12.66 -1.51 -18.96
C TYR A 104 13.99 -0.80 -18.75
N LYS A 105 14.96 -1.51 -18.19
CA LYS A 105 16.33 -1.05 -18.07
C LYS A 105 17.24 -1.96 -18.89
N SER A 106 17.78 -1.41 -19.97
CA SER A 106 18.86 -2.02 -20.73
C SER A 106 20.15 -1.28 -20.42
N PHE A 107 21.20 -2.02 -20.04
CA PHE A 107 22.48 -1.45 -19.61
C PHE A 107 22.28 -0.39 -18.50
N ASP A 108 22.59 0.87 -18.78
CA ASP A 108 22.61 1.95 -17.77
C ASP A 108 21.34 2.79 -17.69
N ARG A 109 20.45 2.71 -18.67
CA ARG A 109 19.31 3.65 -18.77
C ARG A 109 17.97 2.95 -18.73
N TRP A 110 17.03 3.62 -18.05
CA TRP A 110 15.63 3.25 -18.08
C TRP A 110 14.93 3.82 -19.32
N ALA A 111 14.06 3.03 -19.92
CA ALA A 111 13.18 3.41 -21.02
C ALA A 111 11.71 3.17 -20.60
N PRO A 112 10.75 3.95 -21.14
CA PRO A 112 10.93 5.07 -22.04
C PRO A 112 11.52 6.31 -21.37
N ARG A 113 11.93 7.33 -22.13
CA ARG A 113 12.38 8.62 -21.57
C ARG A 113 11.25 9.24 -20.74
N TYR A 114 11.60 9.92 -19.67
CA TYR A 114 10.63 10.43 -18.69
C TYR A 114 9.56 11.33 -19.30
N GLN A 115 9.92 12.15 -20.27
CA GLN A 115 9.00 13.06 -20.97
C GLN A 115 7.94 12.34 -21.82
N THR A 116 8.17 11.10 -22.23
CA THR A 116 7.26 10.30 -23.05
C THR A 116 6.33 9.39 -22.23
N ARG A 117 6.41 9.47 -20.91
CA ARG A 117 5.47 8.78 -20.01
C ARG A 117 4.08 9.40 -20.10
N PRO A 118 2.99 8.63 -19.89
CA PRO A 118 1.65 9.18 -19.81
C PRO A 118 1.55 10.33 -18.80
N LYS A 119 0.73 11.34 -19.10
CA LYS A 119 0.49 12.48 -18.22
C LYS A 119 -0.52 12.13 -17.13
N ARG A 120 -0.08 12.15 -15.86
CA ARG A 120 -0.94 11.94 -14.69
C ARG A 120 -0.21 12.42 -13.43
N ASN A 121 -0.91 13.11 -12.55
CA ASN A 121 -0.33 13.50 -11.27
C ASN A 121 -0.22 12.29 -10.34
N VAL A 122 0.95 12.15 -9.72
CA VAL A 122 1.25 11.13 -8.73
C VAL A 122 1.68 11.80 -7.44
N TYR A 123 1.26 11.27 -6.30
CA TYR A 123 1.67 11.70 -4.96
C TYR A 123 2.12 10.48 -4.19
N TYR A 124 3.36 10.48 -3.76
CA TYR A 124 3.95 9.40 -2.98
C TYR A 124 4.10 9.81 -1.51
N ILE A 125 3.71 8.91 -0.62
CA ILE A 125 3.80 9.04 0.83
C ILE A 125 4.58 7.84 1.34
N GLY A 126 5.87 8.03 1.54
CA GLY A 126 6.78 6.96 1.95
C GLY A 126 6.87 6.81 3.47
N ILE A 127 7.67 5.85 3.87
CA ILE A 127 7.95 5.51 5.28
C ILE A 127 8.62 6.67 6.03
N GLU A 128 9.36 7.55 5.34
CA GLU A 128 9.99 8.73 5.96
C GLU A 128 8.97 9.66 6.65
N THR A 129 7.68 9.59 6.25
CA THR A 129 6.59 10.33 6.90
C THR A 129 6.24 9.78 8.29
N CYS A 130 6.71 8.58 8.64
CA CYS A 130 6.53 7.97 9.96
C CYS A 130 7.47 8.54 11.00
N LEU A 131 8.59 9.13 10.57
CA LEU A 131 9.55 9.76 11.48
C LEU A 131 8.98 11.09 11.97
N PRO A 132 8.78 11.27 13.29
CA PRO A 132 8.24 12.51 13.83
C PRO A 132 9.20 13.69 13.60
N ASP A 133 8.64 14.88 13.40
CA ASP A 133 9.43 16.06 13.06
C ASP A 133 10.44 16.45 14.15
N ILE A 134 10.19 16.08 15.40
CA ILE A 134 11.14 16.31 16.52
C ILE A 134 12.42 15.48 16.36
N GLU A 135 12.32 14.26 15.82
CA GLU A 135 13.49 13.38 15.60
C GLU A 135 14.30 13.76 14.36
N LYS A 136 13.71 14.52 13.43
CA LYS A 136 14.42 15.04 12.25
C LYS A 136 15.33 16.22 12.57
N LYS A 137 15.27 16.76 13.79
CA LYS A 137 16.01 17.95 14.17
C LYS A 137 17.30 17.63 14.91
N ASN A 138 18.36 18.31 14.52
CA ASN A 138 19.65 18.25 15.20
C ASN A 138 19.78 19.30 16.32
N GLN A 139 18.74 20.12 16.57
CA GLN A 139 18.78 21.23 17.50
C GLN A 139 18.26 20.81 18.88
N THR A 140 19.05 21.02 19.91
CA THR A 140 18.74 20.75 21.33
C THR A 140 18.29 21.99 22.11
N THR A 141 18.47 23.18 21.55
CA THR A 141 18.04 24.44 22.18
C THR A 141 16.59 24.77 21.88
N ARG A 142 15.98 25.65 22.69
CA ARG A 142 14.58 26.07 22.53
C ARG A 142 14.28 26.55 21.11
N ILE A 143 13.21 26.04 20.52
CA ILE A 143 12.68 26.45 19.23
C ILE A 143 11.48 27.36 19.46
N SER A 144 11.62 28.63 19.12
CA SER A 144 10.54 29.63 19.18
C SER A 144 10.06 29.90 17.76
N TYR A 145 8.84 29.56 17.44
CA TYR A 145 8.25 29.69 16.09
C TYR A 145 7.05 30.64 16.09
N VAL A 146 6.75 31.19 14.92
CA VAL A 146 5.53 31.96 14.67
C VAL A 146 4.47 31.02 14.09
N SER A 147 3.26 31.11 14.61
CA SER A 147 2.13 30.27 14.19
C SER A 147 1.09 31.10 13.44
N GLN A 148 0.63 30.60 12.31
CA GLN A 148 -0.44 31.18 11.52
C GLN A 148 -1.55 30.15 11.26
N CYS A 149 -2.81 30.53 11.42
CA CYS A 149 -3.94 29.69 11.11
C CYS A 149 -4.11 29.53 9.59
N GLN A 150 -4.22 28.31 9.11
CA GLN A 150 -4.51 28.02 7.71
C GLN A 150 -6.04 28.10 7.48
N THR A 151 -6.47 29.05 6.63
CA THR A 151 -7.90 29.32 6.35
C THR A 151 -8.43 28.66 5.07
N SER A 152 -7.58 27.95 4.32
CA SER A 152 -7.95 27.32 3.06
C SER A 152 -9.02 26.24 3.22
N SER A 153 -9.80 25.98 2.18
CA SER A 153 -10.79 24.89 2.18
C SER A 153 -10.12 23.52 2.35
N ILE A 154 -8.89 23.37 1.85
CA ILE A 154 -8.07 22.15 1.99
C ILE A 154 -7.74 21.96 3.47
N ALA A 155 -7.22 22.98 4.15
CA ALA A 155 -6.86 22.90 5.57
C ALA A 155 -8.08 22.55 6.45
N ARG A 156 -9.27 23.12 6.17
CA ARG A 156 -10.50 22.81 6.87
C ARG A 156 -10.92 21.35 6.68
N LYS A 157 -10.91 20.85 5.45
CA LYS A 157 -11.24 19.43 5.14
C LYS A 157 -10.24 18.47 5.79
N THR A 158 -8.94 18.80 5.74
CA THR A 158 -7.87 18.01 6.37
C THR A 158 -8.08 17.87 7.86
N ILE A 159 -8.32 19.00 8.56
CA ILE A 159 -8.43 18.97 10.01
C ILE A 159 -9.74 18.31 10.47
N GLN A 160 -10.83 18.47 9.74
CA GLN A 160 -12.10 17.77 10.01
C GLN A 160 -11.95 16.26 9.87
N GLY A 161 -11.28 15.80 8.80
CA GLY A 161 -10.97 14.38 8.61
C GLY A 161 -10.09 13.82 9.73
N ALA A 162 -9.03 14.56 10.09
CA ALA A 162 -8.13 14.18 11.18
C ALA A 162 -8.85 14.10 12.54
N ALA A 163 -9.73 15.05 12.82
CA ALA A 163 -10.54 15.07 14.04
C ALA A 163 -11.39 13.79 14.20
N GLY A 164 -12.09 13.39 13.13
CA GLY A 164 -12.90 12.17 13.12
C GLY A 164 -12.09 10.88 13.25
N ILE A 165 -10.90 10.81 12.61
CA ILE A 165 -10.02 9.64 12.64
C ILE A 165 -9.37 9.46 14.01
N LEU A 166 -8.85 10.55 14.57
CA LEU A 166 -8.04 10.52 15.79
C LEU A 166 -8.88 10.74 17.08
N ASN A 167 -10.20 10.95 16.96
CA ASN A 167 -11.10 11.28 18.08
C ASN A 167 -10.60 12.49 18.89
N LYS A 168 -10.17 13.55 18.20
CA LYS A 168 -9.72 14.79 18.81
C LYS A 168 -10.55 15.97 18.33
N ASN A 169 -10.77 16.94 19.19
CA ASN A 169 -11.58 18.12 18.89
C ASN A 169 -10.73 19.24 18.28
N TYR A 170 -10.18 18.99 17.09
CA TYR A 170 -9.44 20.01 16.36
C TYR A 170 -10.36 21.07 15.77
N THR A 171 -9.94 22.33 15.87
CA THR A 171 -10.64 23.49 15.32
C THR A 171 -9.90 24.12 14.13
N ALA A 172 -8.56 24.05 14.12
CA ALA A 172 -7.77 24.63 13.04
C ALA A 172 -6.47 23.86 12.79
N LEU A 173 -6.06 23.89 11.52
CA LEU A 173 -4.71 23.52 11.08
C LEU A 173 -3.82 24.79 11.12
N MET A 174 -2.64 24.69 11.72
CA MET A 174 -1.71 25.78 11.88
C MET A 174 -0.48 25.54 10.99
N ASP A 175 0.08 26.61 10.45
CA ASP A 175 1.41 26.63 9.86
C ASP A 175 2.37 27.31 10.84
N ASN A 176 3.41 26.60 11.23
CA ASN A 176 4.42 27.10 12.15
C ASN A 176 5.71 27.32 11.38
N CYS A 177 6.30 28.51 11.53
CA CYS A 177 7.54 28.87 10.83
C CYS A 177 8.67 29.14 11.83
N TYR A 178 9.78 28.44 11.67
CA TYR A 178 11.03 28.66 12.38
C TYR A 178 12.20 28.75 11.40
N LYS A 179 12.87 29.92 11.34
CA LYS A 179 14.01 30.17 10.43
C LYS A 179 13.75 29.75 8.97
N GLY A 180 12.54 30.02 8.45
CA GLY A 180 12.13 29.67 7.09
C GLY A 180 11.74 28.21 6.89
N THR A 181 11.79 27.37 7.93
CA THR A 181 11.28 26.00 7.89
C THR A 181 9.84 25.97 8.39
N HIS A 182 8.94 25.44 7.57
CA HIS A 182 7.52 25.30 7.87
C HIS A 182 7.21 23.90 8.37
N PHE A 183 6.34 23.80 9.39
CA PHE A 183 5.86 22.55 9.94
C PHE A 183 4.44 22.68 10.48
N PRO A 184 3.60 21.63 10.37
CA PRO A 184 2.20 21.72 10.75
C PRO A 184 2.01 21.85 12.25
N GLY A 185 0.87 22.40 12.64
CA GLY A 185 0.37 22.44 14.00
C GLY A 185 -1.14 22.33 14.01
N VAL A 186 -1.73 22.23 15.19
CA VAL A 186 -3.17 22.15 15.39
C VAL A 186 -3.61 23.05 16.53
N GLU A 187 -4.88 23.48 16.49
CA GLU A 187 -5.58 24.10 17.58
C GLU A 187 -6.76 23.23 17.97
N LEU A 188 -6.99 23.04 19.28
CA LEU A 188 -8.11 22.29 19.83
C LEU A 188 -9.22 23.25 20.27
N SER A 189 -10.42 22.69 20.54
CA SER A 189 -11.60 23.44 20.96
C SER A 189 -11.45 24.15 22.33
N ASP A 190 -10.54 23.67 23.18
CA ASP A 190 -10.18 24.31 24.45
C ASP A 190 -9.15 25.44 24.31
N GLY A 191 -8.73 25.75 23.07
CA GLY A 191 -7.74 26.78 22.78
C GLY A 191 -6.28 26.32 22.87
N LEU A 192 -6.01 25.05 23.22
CA LEU A 192 -4.66 24.49 23.23
C LEU A 192 -4.10 24.42 21.81
N LYS A 193 -2.89 24.97 21.64
CA LYS A 193 -2.16 24.93 20.35
C LYS A 193 -0.84 24.18 20.54
N TYR A 194 -0.54 23.29 19.58
CA TYR A 194 0.75 22.63 19.55
C TYR A 194 1.17 22.29 18.12
N SER A 195 2.46 22.21 17.91
CA SER A 195 3.05 21.91 16.61
C SER A 195 3.37 20.43 16.46
N SER A 196 3.76 20.04 15.25
CA SER A 196 4.24 18.67 14.97
C SER A 196 5.45 18.27 15.82
N LEU A 197 6.20 19.22 16.38
CA LEU A 197 7.29 18.91 17.32
C LEU A 197 6.80 18.30 18.64
N SER A 198 5.53 18.48 18.98
CA SER A 198 4.90 17.95 20.20
C SER A 198 3.78 16.94 19.89
N MET A 199 3.51 16.67 18.62
CA MET A 199 2.51 15.68 18.19
C MET A 199 3.07 14.26 18.25
N GLY A 200 2.22 13.29 18.55
CA GLY A 200 2.52 11.89 18.31
C GLY A 200 2.74 11.59 16.83
N SER A 201 3.62 10.64 16.52
CA SER A 201 3.97 10.27 15.15
C SER A 201 2.77 9.84 14.29
N GLY A 202 1.83 9.06 14.85
CA GLY A 202 0.60 8.65 14.16
C GLY A 202 -0.34 9.82 13.86
N GLU A 203 -0.38 10.83 14.74
CA GLU A 203 -1.12 12.07 14.52
C GLU A 203 -0.54 12.87 13.35
N GLN A 204 0.77 13.11 13.37
CA GLN A 204 1.47 13.79 12.29
C GLN A 204 1.25 13.11 10.94
N ARG A 205 1.40 11.78 10.93
CA ARG A 205 1.25 10.99 9.72
C ARG A 205 -0.17 11.06 9.16
N THR A 206 -1.19 10.96 10.02
CA THR A 206 -2.61 11.08 9.59
C THR A 206 -2.87 12.43 8.94
N ILE A 207 -2.40 13.52 9.54
CA ILE A 207 -2.56 14.87 9.00
C ILE A 207 -1.84 15.00 7.65
N LYS A 208 -0.59 14.53 7.54
CA LYS A 208 0.20 14.57 6.29
C LYS A 208 -0.46 13.78 5.15
N ILE A 209 -1.00 12.58 5.45
CA ILE A 209 -1.72 11.77 4.46
C ILE A 209 -2.97 12.51 3.98
N LEU A 210 -3.79 13.00 4.91
CA LEU A 210 -5.03 13.70 4.57
C LEU A 210 -4.76 14.99 3.80
N GLU A 211 -3.74 15.76 4.15
CA GLU A 211 -3.35 16.98 3.45
C GLU A 211 -3.00 16.67 1.99
N LYS A 212 -2.11 15.70 1.74
CA LYS A 212 -1.73 15.29 0.37
C LYS A 212 -2.95 14.80 -0.42
N VAL A 213 -3.79 13.96 0.16
CA VAL A 213 -4.97 13.40 -0.54
C VAL A 213 -6.04 14.48 -0.79
N THR A 214 -6.22 15.39 0.18
CA THR A 214 -7.18 16.50 0.03
C THR A 214 -6.68 17.53 -0.98
N CYS A 215 -5.38 17.76 -1.09
CA CYS A 215 -4.77 18.67 -2.05
C CYS A 215 -4.75 18.10 -3.48
N ALA A 216 -4.65 16.79 -3.64
CA ALA A 216 -4.51 16.13 -4.94
C ALA A 216 -5.63 16.50 -5.92
N GLU A 217 -5.28 16.72 -7.18
CA GLU A 217 -6.22 16.98 -8.27
C GLU A 217 -7.01 15.71 -8.62
N LYS A 218 -8.16 15.91 -9.31
CA LYS A 218 -8.97 14.78 -9.79
C LYS A 218 -8.16 13.84 -10.68
N TYR A 219 -8.48 12.54 -10.59
CA TYR A 219 -7.84 11.44 -11.33
C TYR A 219 -6.37 11.17 -10.98
N SER A 220 -5.82 11.83 -9.96
CA SER A 220 -4.46 11.57 -9.49
C SER A 220 -4.30 10.14 -8.94
N LEU A 221 -3.06 9.66 -8.97
CA LEU A 221 -2.64 8.42 -8.31
C LEU A 221 -1.97 8.78 -6.97
N ILE A 222 -2.50 8.23 -5.90
CA ILE A 222 -1.94 8.37 -4.55
C ILE A 222 -1.30 7.04 -4.16
N LEU A 223 -0.07 7.09 -3.70
CA LEU A 223 0.71 5.93 -3.29
C LEU A 223 1.11 6.10 -1.83
N VAL A 224 0.76 5.14 -0.99
CA VAL A 224 1.11 5.18 0.44
C VAL A 224 1.81 3.90 0.84
N ASP A 225 3.05 4.00 1.30
CA ASP A 225 3.75 2.84 1.82
C ASP A 225 3.44 2.67 3.31
N GLU A 226 3.04 1.45 3.72
CA GLU A 226 2.64 1.07 5.09
C GLU A 226 1.59 2.00 5.73
N LEU A 227 0.39 2.03 5.13
CA LEU A 227 -0.70 2.93 5.56
C LEU A 227 -1.11 2.75 7.03
N ASP A 228 -1.03 1.53 7.55
CA ASP A 228 -1.41 1.16 8.94
C ASP A 228 -0.34 1.52 9.98
N LEU A 229 0.88 1.81 9.58
CA LEU A 229 1.98 2.06 10.50
C LEU A 229 1.69 3.26 11.41
N LEU A 230 1.95 3.10 12.72
CA LEU A 230 1.70 4.08 13.79
C LEU A 230 0.23 4.38 14.10
N LEU A 231 -0.70 3.62 13.51
CA LEU A 231 -2.14 3.81 13.75
C LEU A 231 -2.72 2.66 14.57
N HIS A 232 -3.54 3.01 15.54
CA HIS A 232 -4.41 2.04 16.18
C HIS A 232 -5.45 1.51 15.18
N VAL A 233 -5.87 0.26 15.33
CA VAL A 233 -6.83 -0.41 14.42
C VAL A 233 -8.06 0.44 14.11
N SER A 234 -8.66 1.08 15.13
CA SER A 234 -9.85 1.93 14.94
C SER A 234 -9.56 3.18 14.10
N ALA A 235 -8.38 3.81 14.29
CA ALA A 235 -7.95 4.97 13.51
C ALA A 235 -7.65 4.56 12.05
N PHE A 236 -6.99 3.42 11.86
CA PHE A 236 -6.74 2.87 10.54
C PHE A 236 -8.04 2.61 9.75
N ARG A 237 -9.04 1.95 10.38
CA ARG A 237 -10.35 1.75 9.75
C ARG A 237 -11.02 3.05 9.33
N LYS A 238 -10.99 4.08 10.20
CA LYS A 238 -11.56 5.40 9.91
C LYS A 238 -10.79 6.11 8.80
N LEU A 239 -9.45 6.04 8.81
CA LEU A 239 -8.62 6.61 7.75
C LEU A 239 -8.96 6.00 6.39
N VAL A 240 -9.03 4.67 6.30
CA VAL A 240 -9.36 3.98 5.05
C VAL A 240 -10.75 4.37 4.53
N LYS A 241 -11.76 4.48 5.42
CA LYS A 241 -13.10 4.96 5.06
C LYS A 241 -13.08 6.39 4.52
N GLU A 242 -12.32 7.27 5.16
CA GLU A 242 -12.19 8.67 4.72
C GLU A 242 -11.44 8.77 3.37
N LEU A 243 -10.38 7.99 3.18
CA LEU A 243 -9.68 7.89 1.90
C LEU A 243 -10.61 7.41 0.78
N ASN A 244 -11.47 6.42 1.05
CA ASN A 244 -12.45 5.94 0.09
C ASN A 244 -13.46 7.03 -0.29
N ARG A 245 -13.95 7.79 0.71
CA ARG A 245 -14.86 8.93 0.48
C ARG A 245 -14.23 9.99 -0.43
N ILE A 246 -12.98 10.40 -0.12
CA ILE A 246 -12.26 11.40 -0.92
C ILE A 246 -11.94 10.85 -2.32
N ALA A 247 -11.56 9.58 -2.44
CA ALA A 247 -11.30 8.94 -3.72
C ALA A 247 -12.53 8.92 -4.62
N ALA A 248 -13.71 8.64 -4.07
CA ALA A 248 -14.97 8.70 -4.81
C ALA A 248 -15.30 10.14 -5.27
N GLU A 249 -15.16 11.15 -4.39
CA GLU A 249 -15.42 12.56 -4.69
C GLU A 249 -14.52 13.08 -5.80
N LYS A 250 -13.25 12.77 -5.76
CA LYS A 250 -12.23 13.29 -6.68
C LYS A 250 -11.83 12.31 -7.80
N LYS A 251 -12.40 11.11 -7.82
CA LYS A 251 -12.04 10.03 -8.73
C LYS A 251 -10.54 9.71 -8.67
N LEU A 252 -10.00 9.68 -7.45
CA LEU A 252 -8.61 9.30 -7.22
C LEU A 252 -8.46 7.79 -7.32
N GLN A 253 -7.25 7.36 -7.63
CA GLN A 253 -6.82 5.98 -7.43
C GLN A 253 -5.79 5.95 -6.31
N ILE A 254 -6.05 5.19 -5.26
CA ILE A 254 -5.19 5.09 -4.09
C ILE A 254 -4.67 3.67 -3.99
N VAL A 255 -3.35 3.50 -4.03
CA VAL A 255 -2.69 2.21 -3.83
C VAL A 255 -1.81 2.32 -2.59
N PHE A 256 -1.97 1.39 -1.68
CA PHE A 256 -1.22 1.41 -0.43
C PHE A 256 -0.75 0.02 -0.03
N THR A 257 0.35 -0.04 0.70
CA THR A 257 0.79 -1.28 1.34
C THR A 257 0.29 -1.33 2.77
N THR A 258 0.04 -2.53 3.28
CA THR A 258 -0.37 -2.77 4.66
C THR A 258 -0.04 -4.20 5.09
N HIS A 259 0.21 -4.36 6.38
CA HIS A 259 0.29 -5.66 7.04
C HIS A 259 -0.96 -5.98 7.85
N SER A 260 -1.91 -5.05 7.95
CA SER A 260 -3.10 -5.19 8.78
C SER A 260 -4.14 -6.10 8.14
N LEU A 261 -4.51 -7.18 8.81
CA LEU A 261 -5.61 -8.06 8.43
C LEU A 261 -6.99 -7.37 8.49
N GLU A 262 -7.08 -6.22 9.16
CA GLU A 262 -8.31 -5.42 9.22
C GLU A 262 -8.86 -5.06 7.84
N ILE A 263 -7.98 -4.98 6.83
CA ILE A 263 -8.37 -4.64 5.47
C ILE A 263 -9.33 -5.67 4.86
N LEU A 264 -9.29 -6.91 5.33
CA LEU A 264 -10.16 -7.99 4.86
C LEU A 264 -11.63 -7.69 5.16
N SER A 265 -11.90 -7.06 6.31
CA SER A 265 -13.26 -6.63 6.70
C SER A 265 -13.80 -5.50 5.81
N MET A 266 -12.95 -4.89 4.99
CA MET A 266 -13.26 -3.77 4.09
C MET A 266 -13.16 -4.15 2.62
N SER A 267 -13.09 -5.45 2.31
CA SER A 267 -12.96 -5.99 0.95
C SER A 267 -14.11 -5.63 0.01
N GLU A 268 -15.25 -5.19 0.53
CA GLU A 268 -16.38 -4.72 -0.28
C GLU A 268 -15.99 -3.54 -1.19
N TYR A 269 -15.23 -2.58 -0.69
CA TYR A 269 -14.85 -1.36 -1.43
C TYR A 269 -13.34 -1.21 -1.69
N ILE A 270 -12.51 -2.14 -1.19
CA ILE A 270 -11.05 -2.17 -1.41
C ILE A 270 -10.68 -3.39 -2.24
N GLY A 271 -9.85 -3.20 -3.27
CA GLY A 271 -9.20 -4.30 -3.97
C GLY A 271 -8.03 -4.82 -3.14
N ILE A 272 -7.95 -6.12 -2.94
CA ILE A 272 -6.84 -6.74 -2.21
C ILE A 272 -5.95 -7.45 -3.21
N GLN A 273 -4.63 -7.27 -3.09
CA GLN A 273 -3.63 -7.94 -3.89
C GLN A 273 -2.54 -8.45 -2.95
N TYR A 274 -2.56 -9.74 -2.66
CA TYR A 274 -1.58 -10.39 -1.77
C TYR A 274 -0.44 -10.96 -2.60
N ILE A 275 0.80 -10.53 -2.28
CA ILE A 275 2.01 -10.99 -2.97
C ILE A 275 2.69 -12.05 -2.12
N GLU A 276 2.92 -13.21 -2.71
CA GLU A 276 3.68 -14.31 -2.13
C GLU A 276 4.88 -14.66 -3.01
N ASN A 277 6.03 -14.83 -2.39
CA ASN A 277 7.25 -15.27 -3.05
C ASN A 277 7.61 -16.68 -2.60
N VAL A 278 7.59 -17.62 -3.53
CA VAL A 278 7.91 -19.02 -3.29
C VAL A 278 9.30 -19.33 -3.87
N LYS A 279 10.20 -19.81 -3.02
CA LYS A 279 11.52 -20.28 -3.46
C LYS A 279 11.37 -21.65 -4.12
N THR A 280 11.87 -21.78 -5.35
CA THR A 280 11.95 -23.08 -6.02
C THR A 280 13.10 -23.91 -5.45
N PRO A 281 13.08 -25.25 -5.62
CA PRO A 281 14.21 -26.10 -5.26
C PRO A 281 15.53 -25.73 -5.95
N THR A 282 15.45 -25.04 -7.09
CA THR A 282 16.61 -24.55 -7.85
C THR A 282 17.15 -23.20 -7.35
N GLY A 283 16.54 -22.64 -6.28
CA GLY A 283 16.95 -21.36 -5.69
C GLY A 283 16.39 -20.11 -6.40
N SER A 284 15.61 -20.27 -7.47
CA SER A 284 14.88 -19.15 -8.07
C SER A 284 13.65 -18.78 -7.24
N VAL A 285 13.19 -17.54 -7.38
CA VAL A 285 11.98 -17.05 -6.71
C VAL A 285 10.87 -16.87 -7.75
N ASN A 286 9.74 -17.51 -7.52
CA ASN A 286 8.50 -17.25 -8.26
C ASN A 286 7.57 -16.41 -7.39
N SER A 287 7.04 -15.33 -7.96
CA SER A 287 6.07 -14.47 -7.30
C SER A 287 4.67 -14.82 -7.76
N PHE A 288 3.74 -14.86 -6.82
CA PHE A 288 2.30 -15.09 -7.06
C PHE A 288 1.52 -13.91 -6.49
N VAL A 289 0.38 -13.60 -7.12
CA VAL A 289 -0.56 -12.59 -6.60
C VAL A 289 -1.94 -13.22 -6.49
N TYR A 290 -2.53 -13.05 -5.32
CA TYR A 290 -3.89 -13.51 -5.00
C TYR A 290 -4.79 -12.28 -4.79
N ASP A 291 -5.93 -12.25 -5.43
CA ASP A 291 -6.98 -11.23 -5.26
C ASP A 291 -7.96 -11.55 -4.13
N ARG A 292 -7.86 -12.76 -3.59
CA ARG A 292 -8.55 -13.23 -2.39
C ARG A 292 -7.57 -13.97 -1.51
N LEU A 293 -7.65 -13.74 -0.21
CA LEU A 293 -6.86 -14.48 0.75
C LEU A 293 -7.62 -15.77 1.14
N SER A 294 -6.96 -16.91 0.96
CA SER A 294 -7.40 -18.16 1.55
C SER A 294 -7.22 -18.12 3.08
N GLU A 295 -7.92 -18.97 3.80
CA GLU A 295 -7.74 -19.11 5.25
C GLU A 295 -6.30 -19.46 5.61
N GLU A 296 -5.61 -20.22 4.78
CA GLU A 296 -4.19 -20.56 4.93
C GLU A 296 -3.29 -19.32 4.86
N LEU A 297 -3.52 -18.41 3.91
CA LEU A 297 -2.76 -17.16 3.80
C LEU A 297 -3.01 -16.23 5.00
N ILE A 298 -4.25 -16.16 5.47
CA ILE A 298 -4.62 -15.39 6.66
C ILE A 298 -3.89 -15.95 7.89
N TYR A 299 -3.90 -17.27 8.04
CA TYR A 299 -3.23 -17.96 9.13
C TYR A 299 -1.71 -17.71 9.13
N ASN A 300 -1.07 -17.78 7.95
CA ASN A 300 0.34 -17.43 7.79
C ASN A 300 0.66 -16.00 8.24
N MET A 301 -0.24 -15.07 7.95
CA MET A 301 -0.06 -13.67 8.33
C MET A 301 -0.27 -13.43 9.83
N SER A 302 -1.13 -14.20 10.48
CA SER A 302 -1.40 -14.08 11.94
C SER A 302 -0.22 -14.55 12.79
N GLY A 303 0.71 -15.33 12.20
CA GLY A 303 1.86 -15.89 12.92
C GLY A 303 1.50 -17.01 13.90
N GLU A 304 0.29 -17.55 13.84
CA GLU A 304 -0.11 -18.68 14.66
C GLU A 304 0.62 -19.96 14.20
N CYS A 305 1.17 -20.73 15.13
CA CYS A 305 1.92 -21.94 14.83
C CYS A 305 1.10 -23.22 15.00
N ASN A 306 -0.08 -23.13 15.59
CA ASN A 306 -0.93 -24.32 15.83
C ASN A 306 -1.81 -24.60 14.62
N LYS A 307 -1.80 -25.83 14.17
CA LYS A 307 -2.68 -26.30 13.09
C LYS A 307 -4.07 -26.59 13.69
N PRO A 308 -5.08 -25.73 13.39
CA PRO A 308 -6.39 -25.84 14.04
C PRO A 308 -7.18 -27.08 13.60
N VAL A 309 -6.86 -27.60 12.42
CA VAL A 309 -7.54 -28.78 11.86
C VAL A 309 -6.63 -30.02 11.98
N LYS A 310 -7.06 -31.01 12.69
CA LYS A 310 -6.40 -32.32 12.72
C LYS A 310 -7.24 -33.34 11.95
N ILE A 311 -6.64 -33.94 10.93
CA ILE A 311 -7.27 -35.01 10.14
C ILE A 311 -6.58 -36.32 10.50
N TYR A 312 -7.36 -37.26 11.00
CA TYR A 312 -6.87 -38.57 11.33
C TYR A 312 -7.17 -39.56 10.19
N VAL A 313 -6.14 -40.27 9.75
CA VAL A 313 -6.21 -41.22 8.65
C VAL A 313 -5.63 -42.58 9.07
N GLU A 314 -6.15 -43.66 8.50
CA GLU A 314 -5.75 -45.00 8.90
C GLU A 314 -4.32 -45.34 8.48
N ASP A 315 -3.99 -45.11 7.20
CA ASP A 315 -2.73 -45.55 6.62
C ASP A 315 -1.96 -44.46 5.85
N SER A 316 -0.86 -44.88 5.24
CA SER A 316 0.00 -43.97 4.47
C SER A 316 -0.65 -43.55 3.16
N LEU A 317 -1.42 -44.41 2.51
CA LEU A 317 -2.08 -44.06 1.25
C LEU A 317 -3.16 -43.00 1.49
N ALA A 318 -4.01 -43.20 2.49
CA ALA A 318 -4.99 -42.19 2.90
C ALA A 318 -4.34 -40.88 3.27
N LYS A 319 -3.18 -40.92 3.98
CA LYS A 319 -2.40 -39.72 4.31
C LYS A 319 -1.94 -38.96 3.06
N ASP A 320 -1.45 -39.67 2.06
CA ASP A 320 -0.95 -39.06 0.83
C ASP A 320 -2.08 -38.46 -0.01
N ILE A 321 -3.22 -39.16 -0.09
CA ILE A 321 -4.43 -38.66 -0.78
C ILE A 321 -4.93 -37.37 -0.08
N VAL A 322 -5.08 -37.39 1.23
CA VAL A 322 -5.57 -36.24 2.00
C VAL A 322 -4.57 -35.08 1.90
N ARG A 323 -3.27 -35.35 1.86
CA ARG A 323 -2.24 -34.31 1.68
C ARG A 323 -2.42 -33.59 0.34
N GLU A 324 -2.68 -34.30 -0.74
CA GLU A 324 -2.95 -33.70 -2.05
C GLU A 324 -4.23 -32.84 -2.03
N ILE A 325 -5.31 -33.38 -1.46
CA ILE A 325 -6.58 -32.63 -1.32
C ILE A 325 -6.37 -31.34 -0.50
N VAL A 326 -5.69 -31.45 0.64
CA VAL A 326 -5.38 -30.31 1.51
C VAL A 326 -4.51 -29.27 0.79
N ARG A 327 -3.58 -29.71 -0.06
CA ARG A 327 -2.76 -28.83 -0.88
C ARG A 327 -3.61 -28.12 -1.94
N ASP A 328 -4.47 -28.84 -2.65
CA ASP A 328 -5.35 -28.26 -3.68
C ASP A 328 -6.34 -27.27 -3.09
N LEU A 329 -6.78 -27.48 -1.85
CA LEU A 329 -7.63 -26.56 -1.09
C LEU A 329 -6.86 -25.41 -0.43
N GLN A 330 -5.53 -25.35 -0.59
CA GLN A 330 -4.65 -24.36 0.05
C GLN A 330 -4.80 -24.33 1.59
N MET A 331 -4.92 -25.49 2.23
CA MET A 331 -5.09 -25.64 3.68
C MET A 331 -3.92 -26.36 4.36
N THR A 332 -2.78 -26.50 3.70
CA THR A 332 -1.63 -27.27 4.19
C THR A 332 -1.11 -26.75 5.54
N LEU A 333 -1.14 -25.43 5.76
CA LEU A 333 -0.67 -24.81 6.99
C LEU A 333 -1.69 -24.88 8.13
N LEU A 334 -2.96 -24.98 7.80
CA LEU A 334 -4.06 -25.12 8.76
C LEU A 334 -4.26 -26.57 9.24
N THR A 335 -3.71 -27.56 8.50
CA THR A 335 -4.06 -28.96 8.68
C THR A 335 -2.88 -29.81 9.10
N GLU A 336 -3.05 -30.58 10.15
CA GLU A 336 -2.15 -31.65 10.58
C GLU A 336 -2.77 -33.01 10.23
N ILE A 337 -2.05 -33.84 9.45
CA ILE A 337 -2.53 -35.15 9.04
C ILE A 337 -1.81 -36.22 9.89
N CYS A 338 -2.56 -36.83 10.79
CA CYS A 338 -2.09 -37.83 11.73
C CYS A 338 -2.53 -39.22 11.32
N LYS A 339 -1.64 -40.21 11.38
CA LYS A 339 -2.02 -41.63 11.18
C LYS A 339 -2.40 -42.24 12.52
N PHE A 340 -3.52 -42.96 12.58
CA PHE A 340 -3.92 -43.70 13.77
C PHE A 340 -3.65 -45.21 13.65
N GLY A 341 -3.35 -45.70 12.46
CA GLY A 341 -3.05 -47.14 12.23
C GLY A 341 -4.29 -48.04 12.29
N ALA A 342 -4.28 -49.07 13.12
CA ALA A 342 -5.39 -49.99 13.21
C ALA A 342 -6.71 -49.36 13.68
N ILE A 343 -7.83 -49.81 13.16
CA ILE A 343 -9.17 -49.25 13.40
C ILE A 343 -9.53 -49.19 14.92
N GLU A 344 -8.98 -50.07 15.73
CA GLU A 344 -9.16 -50.08 17.17
C GLU A 344 -8.65 -48.77 17.84
N ASN A 345 -7.63 -48.13 17.26
CA ASN A 345 -7.08 -46.85 17.75
C ASN A 345 -8.04 -45.69 17.43
N ALA A 346 -8.89 -45.79 16.43
CA ALA A 346 -9.85 -44.73 16.08
C ALA A 346 -10.86 -44.50 17.21
N PHE A 347 -11.29 -45.57 17.89
CA PHE A 347 -12.22 -45.48 19.01
C PHE A 347 -11.58 -44.83 20.24
N THR A 348 -10.29 -45.04 20.46
CA THR A 348 -9.53 -44.40 21.57
C THR A 348 -9.36 -42.91 21.29
N LEU A 349 -9.10 -42.51 20.04
CA LEU A 349 -8.99 -41.12 19.62
C LEU A 349 -10.33 -40.37 19.67
N ALA A 350 -11.41 -41.02 19.37
CA ALA A 350 -12.76 -40.42 19.43
C ALA A 350 -13.26 -40.24 20.87
N ALA A 351 -12.67 -40.95 21.83
CA ALA A 351 -13.01 -40.88 23.25
C ALA A 351 -12.12 -39.91 24.05
N SER A 352 -11.01 -39.39 23.43
CA SER A 352 -10.09 -38.43 24.02
C SER A 352 -10.40 -37.02 23.54
#